data_a4eba8ae0a6fcc56308f48d44f518e4d
#
_entry.id   a4eba8ae0a6fcc56308f48d44f518e4d
#
_cell.length_a   1.000
_cell.length_b   1.000
_cell.length_c   1.000
_cell.angle_alpha   90.00
_cell.angle_beta   90.00
_cell.angle_gamma   90.00
#
_symmetry.space_group_name_H-M   'P 1'
#
loop_
_entity.id
_entity.type
_entity.pdbx_description
1 polymer ?
#
loop_
_entity_poly.entity_id
_entity_poly.type
_entity_poly.pdbx_seq_one_letter_code
_entity_poly.pdbx_strand_id
1 'polypeptide(L)'
;GTGCFFVRKDAWLGYNKYARGFGGEECYIHEKFRKAGNKTICLPFLKWLHRFDRVQDPSYPLEHYYKVRNYILEFIEIDLDLNPIYDHFVVDNGFDEIVYNSFVREAKYLYNRD
;
A
#
# COMPACT_ATOMS: atom_id res chain seq x y z
N GLY A 1 -2.28 -10.25 4.74
CA GLY A 1 -2.09 -9.80 3.37
C GLY A 1 -3.37 -9.87 2.55
N THR A 2 -3.37 -9.27 1.38
CA THR A 2 -4.51 -9.23 0.46
C THR A 2 -4.48 -10.35 -0.60
N GLY A 3 -3.63 -11.36 -0.42
CA GLY A 3 -3.56 -12.50 -1.33
C GLY A 3 -4.89 -13.29 -1.41
N CYS A 4 -5.63 -13.31 -0.32
CA CYS A 4 -7.00 -13.83 -0.25
C CYS A 4 -7.77 -13.05 0.80
N PHE A 5 -8.72 -12.23 0.37
CA PHE A 5 -9.59 -11.47 1.28
C PHE A 5 -11.01 -11.36 0.73
N PHE A 6 -11.95 -11.12 1.60
CA PHE A 6 -13.36 -10.93 1.27
C PHE A 6 -13.86 -9.63 1.87
N VAL A 7 -14.73 -8.96 1.14
CA VAL A 7 -15.36 -7.73 1.58
C VAL A 7 -16.80 -7.68 1.07
N ARG A 8 -17.71 -7.11 1.86
CA ARG A 8 -19.06 -6.84 1.39
C ARG A 8 -19.01 -5.77 0.29
N LYS A 9 -19.70 -6.00 -0.80
CA LYS A 9 -19.71 -5.10 -1.96
C LYS A 9 -20.12 -3.67 -1.59
N ASP A 10 -21.12 -3.54 -0.73
CA ASP A 10 -21.66 -2.25 -0.26
C ASP A 10 -20.75 -1.54 0.76
N ALA A 11 -19.77 -2.24 1.33
CA ALA A 11 -18.77 -1.69 2.24
C ALA A 11 -17.41 -1.39 1.57
N TRP A 12 -17.27 -1.69 0.28
CA TRP A 12 -16.00 -1.51 -0.42
C TRP A 12 -15.62 -0.04 -0.57
N LEU A 13 -14.48 0.35 -0.01
CA LEU A 13 -13.99 1.74 0.01
C LEU A 13 -13.05 2.08 -1.16
N GLY A 14 -12.76 1.12 -2.03
CA GLY A 14 -11.85 1.31 -3.16
C GLY A 14 -10.37 1.31 -2.79
N TYR A 15 -9.55 1.09 -3.80
CA TYR A 15 -8.11 1.28 -3.73
C TYR A 15 -7.74 2.76 -3.82
N ASN A 16 -6.46 3.06 -3.58
CA ASN A 16 -5.91 4.39 -3.81
C ASN A 16 -5.94 4.71 -5.31
N LYS A 17 -6.58 5.81 -5.69
CA LYS A 17 -6.78 6.19 -7.10
C LYS A 17 -5.50 6.59 -7.84
N TYR A 18 -4.46 6.95 -7.09
CA TYR A 18 -3.17 7.38 -7.64
C TYR A 18 -2.09 6.30 -7.58
N ALA A 19 -2.33 5.19 -6.88
CA ALA A 19 -1.41 4.06 -6.86
C ALA A 19 -1.23 3.47 -8.27
N ARG A 20 -0.01 3.01 -8.55
CA ARG A 20 0.36 2.41 -9.84
C ARG A 20 1.33 1.26 -9.61
N GLY A 21 1.35 0.34 -10.58
CA GLY A 21 2.27 -0.80 -10.53
C GLY A 21 1.95 -1.75 -9.38
N PHE A 22 2.96 -2.05 -8.57
CA PHE A 22 2.90 -3.10 -7.56
C PHE A 22 3.23 -2.58 -6.15
N GLY A 23 2.50 -3.08 -5.15
CA GLY A 23 2.82 -2.97 -3.73
C GLY A 23 2.16 -1.78 -3.02
N GLY A 24 2.08 -1.91 -1.71
CA GLY A 24 1.50 -0.92 -0.78
C GLY A 24 0.12 -1.31 -0.25
N GLU A 25 -0.72 -1.88 -1.07
CA GLU A 25 -2.16 -2.05 -0.86
C GLU A 25 -2.56 -2.86 0.38
N GLU A 26 -1.72 -3.78 0.85
CA GLU A 26 -2.11 -4.72 1.91
C GLU A 26 -2.38 -4.03 3.25
N CYS A 27 -1.43 -3.24 3.73
CA CYS A 27 -1.60 -2.48 4.96
C CYS A 27 -2.68 -1.40 4.80
N TYR A 28 -2.64 -0.69 3.68
CA TYR A 28 -3.55 0.40 3.36
C TYR A 28 -5.02 -0.03 3.40
N ILE A 29 -5.39 -1.13 2.74
CA ILE A 29 -6.79 -1.59 2.71
C ILE A 29 -7.30 -1.86 4.13
N HIS A 30 -6.53 -2.56 4.95
CA HIS A 30 -6.93 -2.86 6.32
C HIS A 30 -7.10 -1.60 7.17
N GLU A 31 -6.15 -0.67 7.11
CA GLU A 31 -6.21 0.57 7.87
C GLU A 31 -7.29 1.53 7.36
N LYS A 32 -7.53 1.59 6.05
CA LYS A 32 -8.61 2.39 5.47
C LYS A 32 -9.97 1.96 6.02
N PHE A 33 -10.23 0.65 6.08
CA PHE A 33 -11.47 0.11 6.65
C PHE A 33 -11.58 0.40 8.15
N ARG A 34 -10.50 0.22 8.91
CA ARG A 34 -10.48 0.49 10.36
C ARG A 34 -10.73 1.97 10.65
N LYS A 35 -10.11 2.88 9.92
CA LYS A 35 -10.33 4.33 10.06
C LYS A 35 -11.74 4.76 9.68
N ALA A 36 -12.40 4.04 8.78
CA ALA A 36 -13.81 4.24 8.46
C ALA A 36 -14.79 3.64 9.49
N GLY A 37 -14.30 3.13 10.62
CA GLY A 37 -15.13 2.54 11.68
C GLY A 37 -15.52 1.08 11.43
N ASN A 38 -14.95 0.44 10.42
CA ASN A 38 -15.21 -0.96 10.11
C ASN A 38 -14.21 -1.89 10.83
N LYS A 39 -14.52 -3.18 10.83
CA LYS A 39 -13.64 -4.22 11.38
C LYS A 39 -12.92 -4.94 10.26
N THR A 40 -11.63 -5.20 10.47
CA THR A 40 -10.83 -6.12 9.68
C THR A 40 -10.56 -7.35 10.52
N ILE A 41 -10.93 -8.52 10.04
CA ILE A 41 -10.87 -9.79 10.79
C ILE A 41 -9.97 -10.76 10.04
N CYS A 42 -9.02 -11.34 10.76
CA CYS A 42 -8.26 -12.50 10.28
C CYS A 42 -9.05 -13.78 10.60
N LEU A 43 -9.21 -14.65 9.62
CA LEU A 43 -9.87 -15.96 9.75
C LEU A 43 -8.82 -17.07 9.67
N PRO A 44 -8.21 -17.46 10.80
CA PRO A 44 -7.06 -18.38 10.78
C PRO A 44 -7.40 -19.81 10.35
N PHE A 45 -8.68 -20.17 10.36
CA PHE A 45 -9.15 -21.46 9.87
C PHE A 45 -9.27 -21.52 8.33
N LEU A 46 -9.31 -20.39 7.65
CA LEU A 46 -9.25 -20.31 6.19
C LEU A 46 -7.78 -20.29 5.76
N LYS A 47 -7.39 -21.31 5.03
CA LYS A 47 -6.02 -21.47 4.54
C LYS A 47 -6.01 -21.52 3.02
N TRP A 48 -4.98 -20.97 2.44
CA TRP A 48 -4.71 -21.04 1.00
C TRP A 48 -3.22 -21.21 0.76
N LEU A 49 -2.87 -21.80 -0.38
CA LEU A 49 -1.49 -21.99 -0.79
C LEU A 49 -1.12 -20.95 -1.83
N HIS A 50 -0.17 -20.08 -1.48
CA HIS A 50 0.38 -19.14 -2.45
C HIS A 50 1.37 -19.85 -3.38
N ARG A 51 1.08 -19.87 -4.65
CA ARG A 51 1.97 -20.41 -5.68
C ARG A 51 2.86 -19.27 -6.17
N PHE A 52 4.09 -19.19 -5.64
CA PHE A 52 5.08 -18.19 -6.05
C PHE A 52 5.65 -18.47 -7.43
N ASP A 53 5.72 -19.75 -7.83
CA ASP A 53 6.20 -20.14 -9.15
C ASP A 53 5.22 -19.70 -10.22
N ARG A 54 5.73 -18.97 -11.19
CA ARG A 54 4.96 -18.47 -12.33
C ARG A 54 5.61 -18.99 -13.63
N VAL A 55 4.79 -19.40 -14.58
CA VAL A 55 5.26 -19.81 -15.91
C VAL A 55 5.78 -18.60 -16.71
N GLN A 56 5.24 -17.42 -16.39
CA GLN A 56 5.64 -16.14 -16.98
C GLN A 56 5.72 -15.09 -15.88
N ASP A 57 6.60 -14.10 -16.07
CA ASP A 57 6.64 -12.94 -15.19
C ASP A 57 5.29 -12.20 -15.19
N PRO A 58 4.97 -11.47 -14.09
CA PRO A 58 3.76 -10.67 -14.08
C PRO A 58 3.77 -9.64 -15.22
N SER A 59 2.59 -9.33 -15.75
CA SER A 59 2.42 -8.38 -16.84
C SER A 59 2.72 -6.92 -16.50
N TYR A 60 3.18 -6.67 -15.27
CA TYR A 60 3.52 -5.34 -14.73
C TYR A 60 4.89 -5.39 -14.04
N PRO A 61 5.65 -4.29 -14.04
CA PRO A 61 6.95 -4.26 -13.38
C PRO A 61 6.80 -4.35 -11.85
N LEU A 62 7.68 -5.15 -11.22
CA LEU A 62 7.80 -5.27 -9.77
C LEU A 62 8.88 -4.31 -9.24
N GLU A 63 8.75 -3.03 -9.54
CA GLU A 63 9.76 -2.04 -9.20
C GLU A 63 9.54 -1.46 -7.81
N HIS A 64 10.61 -1.37 -7.02
CA HIS A 64 10.62 -0.72 -5.71
C HIS A 64 10.16 0.74 -5.75
N TYR A 65 10.43 1.42 -6.84
CA TYR A 65 9.99 2.79 -7.10
C TYR A 65 8.46 2.95 -6.92
N TYR A 66 7.68 2.13 -7.60
CA TYR A 66 6.21 2.16 -7.47
C TYR A 66 5.74 1.75 -6.09
N LYS A 67 6.38 0.77 -5.50
CA LYS A 67 6.05 0.30 -4.15
C LYS A 67 6.20 1.40 -3.12
N VAL A 68 7.35 2.09 -3.09
CA VAL A 68 7.61 3.20 -2.15
C VAL A 68 6.61 4.35 -2.38
N ARG A 69 6.41 4.73 -3.65
CA ARG A 69 5.44 5.78 -4.01
C ARG A 69 4.02 5.43 -3.54
N ASN A 70 3.58 4.20 -3.76
CA ASN A 70 2.26 3.74 -3.33
C ASN A 70 2.08 3.83 -1.82
N TYR A 71 3.04 3.33 -1.03
CA TYR A 71 3.00 3.44 0.43
C TYR A 71 2.83 4.90 0.89
N ILE A 72 3.59 5.83 0.30
CA ILE A 72 3.50 7.25 0.66
C ILE A 72 2.12 7.82 0.31
N LEU A 73 1.62 7.58 -0.90
CA LEU A 73 0.28 8.01 -1.33
C LEU A 73 -0.83 7.49 -0.41
N GLU A 74 -0.75 6.21 -0.09
CA GLU A 74 -1.74 5.50 0.71
C GLU A 74 -1.72 5.98 2.17
N PHE A 75 -0.54 6.17 2.76
CA PHE A 75 -0.40 6.67 4.11
C PHE A 75 -0.88 8.11 4.25
N ILE A 76 -0.56 8.96 3.28
CA ILE A 76 -1.05 10.36 3.28
C ILE A 76 -2.57 10.42 3.08
N GLU A 77 -3.15 9.58 2.20
CA GLU A 77 -4.61 9.54 2.01
C GLU A 77 -5.36 9.28 3.31
N ILE A 78 -4.89 8.33 4.08
CA ILE A 78 -5.56 7.90 5.31
C ILE A 78 -4.92 8.48 6.59
N ASP A 79 -4.06 9.46 6.45
CA ASP A 79 -3.45 10.20 7.57
C ASP A 79 -2.68 9.29 8.55
N LEU A 80 -1.75 8.49 8.02
CA LEU A 80 -0.81 7.69 8.79
C LEU A 80 0.56 8.36 8.85
N ASP A 81 1.31 8.03 9.90
CA ASP A 81 2.70 8.47 10.06
C ASP A 81 3.61 7.86 8.97
N LEU A 82 4.40 8.70 8.31
CA LEU A 82 5.34 8.30 7.28
C LEU A 82 6.69 7.79 7.83
N ASN A 83 7.00 8.00 9.11
CA ASN A 83 8.29 7.60 9.68
C ASN A 83 8.61 6.12 9.46
N PRO A 84 7.68 5.17 9.66
CA PRO A 84 7.98 3.76 9.41
C PRO A 84 8.34 3.46 7.94
N ILE A 85 7.77 4.22 7.00
CA ILE A 85 8.07 4.06 5.57
C ILE A 85 9.45 4.63 5.25
N TYR A 86 9.77 5.79 5.82
CA TYR A 86 11.09 6.41 5.68
C TYR A 86 12.18 5.51 6.25
N ASP A 87 12.02 5.06 7.50
CA ASP A 87 12.99 4.20 8.17
C ASP A 87 13.24 2.93 7.37
N HIS A 88 12.17 2.24 6.97
CA HIS A 88 12.30 0.98 6.23
C HIS A 88 12.95 1.17 4.84
N PHE A 89 12.49 2.11 4.04
CA PHE A 89 12.98 2.23 2.67
C PHE A 89 14.26 3.05 2.55
N VAL A 90 14.36 4.18 3.23
CA VAL A 90 15.52 5.07 3.10
C VAL A 90 16.65 4.64 4.03
N VAL A 91 16.38 4.48 5.33
CA VAL A 91 17.42 4.20 6.32
C VAL A 91 17.92 2.75 6.18
N ASP A 92 17.01 1.77 6.20
CA ASP A 92 17.41 0.35 6.24
C ASP A 92 17.77 -0.21 4.86
N ASN A 93 17.12 0.25 3.80
CA ASN A 93 17.28 -0.30 2.45
C ASN A 93 17.95 0.65 1.45
N GLY A 94 18.36 1.85 1.85
CA GLY A 94 19.14 2.77 1.03
C GLY A 94 18.38 3.32 -0.19
N PHE A 95 17.05 3.43 -0.12
CA PHE A 95 16.29 4.10 -1.16
C PHE A 95 16.66 5.58 -1.24
N ASP A 96 16.74 6.13 -2.43
CA ASP A 96 17.15 7.53 -2.64
C ASP A 96 16.21 8.50 -1.92
N GLU A 97 16.75 9.25 -0.96
CA GLU A 97 16.01 10.20 -0.13
C GLU A 97 15.43 11.36 -0.94
N ILE A 98 16.10 11.80 -2.00
CA ILE A 98 15.62 12.89 -2.87
C ILE A 98 14.36 12.43 -3.60
N VAL A 99 14.38 11.19 -4.10
CA VAL A 99 13.23 10.55 -4.76
C VAL A 99 12.09 10.35 -3.76
N TYR A 100 12.39 9.83 -2.56
CA TYR A 100 11.41 9.69 -1.48
C TYR A 100 10.69 11.00 -1.18
N ASN A 101 11.47 12.06 -0.94
CA ASN A 101 10.92 13.39 -0.65
C ASN A 101 10.12 13.98 -1.83
N SER A 102 10.45 13.63 -3.07
CA SER A 102 9.65 14.03 -4.23
C SER A 102 8.26 13.38 -4.22
N PHE A 103 8.18 12.10 -3.83
CA PHE A 103 6.89 11.41 -3.68
C PHE A 103 6.05 11.97 -2.54
N VAL A 104 6.69 12.35 -1.42
CA VAL A 104 5.97 13.01 -0.32
C VAL A 104 5.35 14.33 -0.77
N ARG A 105 6.11 15.14 -1.51
CA ARG A 105 5.57 16.41 -2.07
C ARG A 105 4.44 16.16 -3.06
N GLU A 106 4.60 15.20 -3.96
CA GLU A 106 3.55 14.80 -4.91
C GLU A 106 2.27 14.39 -4.18
N ALA A 107 2.40 13.49 -3.20
CA ALA A 107 1.26 12.97 -2.46
C ALA A 107 0.55 14.07 -1.65
N LYS A 108 1.29 14.93 -0.97
CA LYS A 108 0.74 16.09 -0.26
C LYS A 108 -0.04 17.01 -1.21
N TYR A 109 0.50 17.30 -2.38
CA TYR A 109 -0.18 18.10 -3.39
C TYR A 109 -1.48 17.45 -3.86
N LEU A 110 -1.46 16.16 -4.18
CA LEU A 110 -2.62 15.41 -4.67
C LEU A 110 -3.78 15.33 -3.64
N TYR A 111 -3.45 15.33 -2.36
CA TYR A 111 -4.43 15.26 -1.27
C TYR A 111 -4.67 16.60 -0.56
N ASN A 112 -4.15 17.71 -1.09
CA ASN A 112 -4.26 19.06 -0.49
C ASN A 112 -3.79 19.07 0.98
N ARG A 113 -2.66 18.41 1.26
CA ARG A 113 -2.00 18.38 2.58
C ARG A 113 -0.79 19.31 2.57
N ASP A 114 -0.53 19.91 3.72
CA ASP A 114 0.64 20.78 3.94
C ASP A 114 1.96 20.02 4.14
#